data_5483ca7c50a6a72411fc9f3482ffc128
#
_entry.id   5483ca7c50a6a72411fc9f3482ffc128
#
_cell.length_a   1.000
_cell.length_b   1.000
_cell.length_c   1.000
_cell.angle_alpha   90.00
_cell.angle_beta   90.00
_cell.angle_gamma   90.00
#
_symmetry.space_group_name_H-M   'P 1'
#
loop_
_entity.id
_entity.type
_entity.pdbx_description
1 polymer ?
#
loop_
_entity_poly.entity_id
_entity_poly.type
_entity_poly.pdbx_seq_one_letter_code
_entity_poly.pdbx_strand_id
1 'polypeptide(L)'
;MIKLSDYVKGNVDVEYGYSPIILTFDDGNDNNIKVTGLDDDGNIIIDKNSAVGILEEFKKKYPDYNVTAIFFVTNALFNQPEYNDKILNWLVNNGYEVGNHTRGHDNFSNIDSNKTQEVVGYMYNKLEGIIGNKYSKIVALPFGSPYNKSHSNYKYIINGSYNGISYETEAALRVGWEPEISPFNKDFDKTFLKRCRAYDNNGKDFDIEMTLRILDKNRYISDGNIDTIVTSDNNSGIVNSNIDKELVLY
;
A
#
# COMPACT_ATOMS: atom_id res chain seq x y z
N MET A 1 2.52 -12.29 -4.70
CA MET A 1 2.09 -10.96 -4.23
C MET A 1 2.55 -9.91 -5.22
N ILE A 2 1.97 -8.71 -5.19
CA ILE A 2 2.40 -7.58 -6.03
C ILE A 2 2.61 -6.33 -5.18
N LYS A 3 3.38 -5.39 -5.70
CA LYS A 3 3.55 -4.07 -5.08
C LYS A 3 2.30 -3.21 -5.24
N LEU A 4 2.02 -2.36 -4.26
CA LEU A 4 0.92 -1.41 -4.37
C LEU A 4 1.17 -0.39 -5.49
N SER A 5 2.42 0.04 -5.68
CA SER A 5 2.79 0.93 -6.78
C SER A 5 2.57 0.32 -8.17
N ASP A 6 2.64 -1.01 -8.32
CA ASP A 6 2.31 -1.71 -9.56
C ASP A 6 0.79 -1.77 -9.76
N TYR A 7 0.04 -2.10 -8.69
CA TYR A 7 -1.42 -2.15 -8.73
C TYR A 7 -2.06 -0.83 -9.19
N VAL A 8 -1.61 0.30 -8.63
CA VAL A 8 -2.18 1.61 -8.97
C VAL A 8 -1.88 2.06 -10.41
N LYS A 9 -0.95 1.39 -11.08
CA LYS A 9 -0.61 1.57 -12.49
C LYS A 9 -1.27 0.55 -13.41
N GLY A 10 -2.04 -0.39 -12.85
CA GLY A 10 -2.67 -1.47 -13.60
C GLY A 10 -1.77 -2.66 -13.91
N ASN A 11 -0.59 -2.75 -13.27
CA ASN A 11 0.32 -3.89 -13.40
C ASN A 11 -0.06 -4.95 -12.37
N VAL A 12 -1.14 -5.69 -12.64
CA VAL A 12 -1.74 -6.66 -11.71
C VAL A 12 -1.63 -8.10 -12.17
N ASP A 13 -1.12 -8.32 -13.36
CA ASP A 13 -1.04 -9.65 -13.90
C ASP A 13 0.02 -10.47 -13.16
N VAL A 14 -0.44 -11.59 -12.64
CA VAL A 14 0.33 -12.64 -12.00
C VAL A 14 0.19 -13.91 -12.83
N GLU A 15 0.72 -15.03 -12.39
CA GLU A 15 0.54 -16.30 -13.08
C GLU A 15 -0.94 -16.59 -13.34
N TYR A 16 -1.23 -17.24 -14.48
CA TYR A 16 -2.58 -17.61 -14.91
C TYR A 16 -3.38 -18.31 -13.81
N GLY A 17 -4.60 -17.86 -13.58
CA GLY A 17 -5.52 -18.44 -12.62
C GLY A 17 -5.34 -17.95 -11.17
N TYR A 18 -4.29 -17.16 -10.89
CA TYR A 18 -4.08 -16.57 -9.57
C TYR A 18 -4.66 -15.16 -9.46
N SER A 19 -4.89 -14.74 -8.22
CA SER A 19 -5.29 -13.37 -7.89
C SER A 19 -4.15 -12.63 -7.19
N PRO A 20 -3.86 -11.37 -7.56
CA PRO A 20 -2.85 -10.58 -6.87
C PRO A 20 -3.28 -10.27 -5.43
N ILE A 21 -2.34 -10.29 -4.51
CA ILE A 21 -2.51 -9.86 -3.12
C ILE A 21 -1.51 -8.75 -2.81
N ILE A 22 -1.99 -7.72 -2.13
CA ILE A 22 -1.18 -6.60 -1.65
C ILE A 22 -1.26 -6.57 -0.12
N LEU A 23 -0.12 -6.60 0.55
CA LEU A 23 -0.02 -6.44 1.99
C LEU A 23 0.36 -5.01 2.34
N THR A 24 -0.36 -4.43 3.30
CA THR A 24 -0.10 -3.07 3.79
C THR A 24 0.01 -3.07 5.31
N PHE A 25 0.99 -2.34 5.83
CA PHE A 25 1.21 -2.16 7.26
C PHE A 25 1.25 -0.68 7.57
N ASP A 26 0.46 -0.23 8.53
CA ASP A 26 0.40 1.17 8.95
C ASP A 26 1.25 1.44 10.20
N ASP A 27 1.42 2.73 10.52
CA ASP A 27 2.06 3.32 11.69
C ASP A 27 3.60 3.26 11.73
N GLY A 28 4.22 2.25 11.15
CA GLY A 28 5.65 2.01 11.31
C GLY A 28 6.00 1.62 12.74
N ASN A 29 5.31 0.62 13.29
CA ASN A 29 5.58 0.10 14.62
C ASN A 29 6.77 -0.87 14.62
N ASP A 30 7.40 -1.08 15.77
CA ASP A 30 8.53 -2.02 15.92
C ASP A 30 8.16 -3.49 15.67
N ASN A 31 6.88 -3.85 15.79
CA ASN A 31 6.39 -5.18 15.42
C ASN A 31 6.27 -5.38 13.89
N ASN A 32 6.30 -4.32 13.10
CA ASN A 32 6.38 -4.44 11.64
C ASN A 32 7.76 -4.95 11.20
N ILE A 33 8.82 -4.34 11.74
CA ILE A 33 10.20 -4.80 11.58
C ILE A 33 10.97 -4.49 12.86
N LYS A 34 11.47 -5.52 13.54
CA LYS A 34 12.25 -5.36 14.77
C LYS A 34 13.70 -5.76 14.52
N VAL A 35 14.61 -4.84 14.85
CA VAL A 35 16.04 -5.09 14.82
C VAL A 35 16.49 -5.58 16.19
N THR A 36 17.21 -6.71 16.24
CA THR A 36 17.75 -7.29 17.47
C THR A 36 19.24 -7.03 17.66
N GLY A 37 19.90 -6.50 16.63
CA GLY A 37 21.33 -6.17 16.63
C GLY A 37 21.86 -5.98 15.22
N LEU A 38 23.19 -5.92 15.11
CA LEU A 38 23.90 -5.91 13.84
C LEU A 38 24.79 -7.16 13.74
N ASP A 39 24.98 -7.66 12.53
CA ASP A 39 25.98 -8.68 12.25
C ASP A 39 27.39 -8.09 12.16
N ASP A 40 28.41 -8.94 11.93
CA ASP A 40 29.81 -8.55 11.84
C ASP A 40 30.08 -7.57 10.67
N ASP A 41 29.22 -7.55 9.65
CA ASP A 41 29.30 -6.66 8.49
C ASP A 41 28.50 -5.36 8.70
N GLY A 42 27.83 -5.22 9.85
CA GLY A 42 27.01 -4.05 10.22
C GLY A 42 25.61 -4.03 9.59
N ASN A 43 25.15 -5.16 9.05
CA ASN A 43 23.77 -5.31 8.58
C ASN A 43 22.83 -5.56 9.76
N ILE A 44 21.58 -5.14 9.62
CA ILE A 44 20.57 -5.36 10.66
C ILE A 44 20.17 -6.84 10.75
N ILE A 45 20.08 -7.34 11.99
CA ILE A 45 19.51 -8.65 12.31
C ILE A 45 18.04 -8.45 12.66
N ILE A 46 17.14 -9.03 11.86
CA ILE A 46 15.69 -8.86 12.00
C ILE A 46 15.13 -9.99 12.89
N ASP A 47 14.30 -9.61 13.86
CA ASP A 47 13.53 -10.56 14.66
C ASP A 47 12.56 -11.34 13.76
N LYS A 48 12.71 -12.67 13.76
CA LYS A 48 11.87 -13.59 12.99
C LYS A 48 10.37 -13.54 13.35
N ASN A 49 10.02 -12.98 14.50
CA ASN A 49 8.64 -12.83 14.95
C ASN A 49 8.03 -11.46 14.58
N SER A 50 8.79 -10.54 14.01
CA SER A 50 8.25 -9.33 13.41
C SER A 50 7.57 -9.64 12.07
N ALA A 51 6.70 -8.74 11.58
CA ALA A 51 6.01 -8.96 10.31
C ALA A 51 7.00 -9.20 9.16
N VAL A 52 8.06 -8.39 9.05
CA VAL A 52 9.11 -8.60 8.02
C VAL A 52 9.83 -9.92 8.24
N GLY A 53 10.16 -10.29 9.48
CA GLY A 53 10.80 -11.58 9.77
C GLY A 53 9.96 -12.77 9.30
N ILE A 54 8.65 -12.73 9.55
CA ILE A 54 7.69 -13.75 9.08
C ILE A 54 7.61 -13.76 7.54
N LEU A 55 7.58 -12.59 6.90
CA LEU A 55 7.55 -12.48 5.44
C LEU A 55 8.83 -13.04 4.79
N GLU A 56 10.00 -12.76 5.37
CA GLU A 56 11.28 -13.29 4.87
C GLU A 56 11.38 -14.81 5.04
N GLU A 57 10.88 -15.38 6.14
CA GLU A 57 10.79 -16.83 6.29
C GLU A 57 9.80 -17.46 5.30
N PHE A 58 8.67 -16.79 5.06
CA PHE A 58 7.71 -17.23 4.04
C PHE A 58 8.32 -17.18 2.63
N LYS A 59 9.05 -16.12 2.28
CA LYS A 59 9.76 -15.96 1.01
C LYS A 59 10.78 -17.08 0.76
N LYS A 60 11.53 -17.48 1.79
CA LYS A 60 12.45 -18.62 1.69
C LYS A 60 11.73 -19.93 1.42
N LYS A 61 10.58 -20.13 2.06
CA LYS A 61 9.79 -21.36 1.94
C LYS A 61 9.02 -21.43 0.61
N TYR A 62 8.61 -20.29 0.08
CA TYR A 62 7.76 -20.17 -1.11
C TYR A 62 8.31 -19.09 -2.05
N PRO A 63 9.44 -19.33 -2.75
CA PRO A 63 10.14 -18.33 -3.56
C PRO A 63 9.30 -17.80 -4.73
N ASP A 64 8.36 -18.60 -5.25
CA ASP A 64 7.51 -18.22 -6.39
C ASP A 64 6.37 -17.25 -6.02
N TYR A 65 6.19 -16.92 -4.73
CA TYR A 65 5.11 -16.03 -4.29
C TYR A 65 5.40 -14.54 -4.46
N ASN A 66 6.61 -14.14 -4.88
CA ASN A 66 7.02 -12.73 -4.99
C ASN A 66 6.66 -11.91 -3.75
N VAL A 67 7.11 -12.37 -2.58
CA VAL A 67 6.74 -11.77 -1.30
C VAL A 67 7.18 -10.31 -1.23
N THR A 68 6.22 -9.41 -1.05
CA THR A 68 6.41 -7.97 -0.88
C THR A 68 5.30 -7.37 -0.01
N ALA A 69 5.51 -6.18 0.50
CA ALA A 69 4.53 -5.40 1.25
C ALA A 69 4.87 -3.91 1.18
N ILE A 70 3.93 -3.04 1.51
CA ILE A 70 4.18 -1.63 1.74
C ILE A 70 4.02 -1.28 3.22
N PHE A 71 4.96 -0.52 3.76
CA PHE A 71 4.96 -0.01 5.13
C PHE A 71 4.72 1.50 5.12
N PHE A 72 3.58 1.92 5.63
CA PHE A 72 3.24 3.33 5.79
C PHE A 72 3.75 3.85 7.13
N VAL A 73 4.68 4.78 7.09
CA VAL A 73 5.39 5.23 8.28
C VAL A 73 5.05 6.67 8.67
N THR A 74 5.01 6.92 9.97
CA THR A 74 4.96 8.25 10.57
C THR A 74 6.38 8.77 10.83
N ASN A 75 6.51 9.97 11.41
CA ASN A 75 7.82 10.52 11.80
C ASN A 75 8.59 9.67 12.81
N ALA A 76 7.89 8.84 13.61
CA ALA A 76 8.53 7.91 14.53
C ALA A 76 9.26 6.77 13.80
N LEU A 77 9.00 6.58 12.49
CA LEU A 77 9.46 5.49 11.64
C LEU A 77 9.09 4.16 12.31
N PHE A 78 10.07 3.37 12.74
CA PHE A 78 9.80 2.07 13.38
C PHE A 78 10.06 2.06 14.89
N ASN A 79 10.08 3.24 15.53
CA ASN A 79 10.37 3.41 16.97
C ASN A 79 11.73 2.83 17.42
N GLN A 80 12.69 2.75 16.50
CA GLN A 80 14.05 2.25 16.74
C GLN A 80 15.06 3.28 16.21
N PRO A 81 15.22 4.44 16.88
CA PRO A 81 15.91 5.60 16.33
C PRO A 81 17.36 5.31 15.88
N GLU A 82 18.06 4.39 16.54
CA GLU A 82 19.41 3.94 16.17
C GLU A 82 19.46 3.13 14.87
N TYR A 83 18.32 2.54 14.45
CA TYR A 83 18.24 1.66 13.28
C TYR A 83 17.31 2.17 12.20
N ASN A 84 16.52 3.22 12.44
CA ASN A 84 15.47 3.67 11.53
C ASN A 84 15.95 3.85 10.08
N ASP A 85 17.08 4.51 9.88
CA ASP A 85 17.65 4.74 8.54
C ASP A 85 18.11 3.44 7.87
N LYS A 86 18.72 2.53 8.67
CA LYS A 86 19.12 1.21 8.19
C LYS A 86 17.90 0.36 7.82
N ILE A 87 16.83 0.41 8.61
CA ILE A 87 15.56 -0.29 8.35
C ILE A 87 14.95 0.19 7.03
N LEU A 88 14.81 1.51 6.84
CA LEU A 88 14.24 2.06 5.61
C LEU A 88 15.04 1.67 4.37
N ASN A 89 16.37 1.79 4.44
CA ASN A 89 17.24 1.36 3.35
C ASN A 89 17.16 -0.15 3.10
N TRP A 90 17.10 -0.96 4.15
CA TRP A 90 16.96 -2.41 4.03
C TRP A 90 15.65 -2.78 3.33
N LEU A 91 14.52 -2.19 3.74
CA LEU A 91 13.21 -2.45 3.15
C LEU A 91 13.21 -2.20 1.64
N VAL A 92 13.63 -1.02 1.19
CA VAL A 92 13.59 -0.68 -0.24
C VAL A 92 14.60 -1.47 -1.07
N ASN A 93 15.73 -1.89 -0.47
CA ASN A 93 16.73 -2.70 -1.16
C ASN A 93 16.34 -4.20 -1.22
N ASN A 94 15.41 -4.65 -0.38
CA ASN A 94 14.91 -6.04 -0.37
C ASN A 94 13.53 -6.21 -1.03
N GLY A 95 13.09 -5.18 -1.76
CA GLY A 95 11.88 -5.27 -2.60
C GLY A 95 10.58 -4.88 -1.91
N TYR A 96 10.65 -4.38 -0.67
CA TYR A 96 9.50 -3.80 0.03
C TYR A 96 9.31 -2.34 -0.36
N GLU A 97 8.11 -1.83 -0.15
CA GLU A 97 7.78 -0.42 -0.36
C GLU A 97 7.65 0.33 0.97
N VAL A 98 7.95 1.60 0.95
CA VAL A 98 7.73 2.53 2.06
C VAL A 98 6.84 3.66 1.59
N GLY A 99 5.74 3.92 2.31
CA GLY A 99 4.77 4.97 2.02
C GLY A 99 4.58 5.93 3.19
N ASN A 100 3.75 6.91 2.97
CA ASN A 100 3.52 8.03 3.88
C ASN A 100 2.28 7.79 4.75
N HIS A 101 2.42 7.93 6.09
CA HIS A 101 1.31 7.85 7.05
C HIS A 101 1.16 9.14 7.86
N THR A 102 1.50 10.27 7.28
CA THR A 102 1.61 11.59 7.88
C THR A 102 2.70 11.72 8.95
N ARG A 103 2.99 12.97 9.36
CA ARG A 103 4.02 13.25 10.35
C ARG A 103 3.71 12.63 11.71
N GLY A 104 2.48 12.75 12.19
CA GLY A 104 2.07 12.40 13.55
C GLY A 104 0.82 11.54 13.64
N HIS A 105 0.47 10.80 12.57
CA HIS A 105 -0.81 10.09 12.49
C HIS A 105 -1.99 11.05 12.60
N ASP A 106 -1.90 12.17 11.83
CA ASP A 106 -2.84 13.28 11.94
C ASP A 106 -4.19 12.94 11.27
N ASN A 107 -5.30 13.24 11.96
CA ASN A 107 -6.63 13.11 11.39
C ASN A 107 -6.93 14.32 10.48
N PHE A 108 -6.97 14.10 9.18
CA PHE A 108 -7.16 15.17 8.19
C PHE A 108 -8.48 15.91 8.30
N SER A 109 -9.50 15.35 8.95
CA SER A 109 -10.77 16.07 9.20
C SER A 109 -10.68 17.07 10.37
N ASN A 110 -9.63 16.97 11.19
CA ASN A 110 -9.48 17.77 12.42
C ASN A 110 -8.38 18.84 12.31
N ILE A 111 -7.73 18.94 11.17
CA ILE A 111 -6.65 19.90 10.91
C ILE A 111 -7.01 20.79 9.72
N ASP A 112 -6.38 21.94 9.60
CA ASP A 112 -6.59 22.85 8.47
C ASP A 112 -5.75 22.46 7.23
N SER A 113 -5.94 23.20 6.15
CA SER A 113 -5.27 22.93 4.87
C SER A 113 -3.74 23.15 4.93
N ASN A 114 -3.27 24.10 5.73
CA ASN A 114 -1.82 24.34 5.87
C ASN A 114 -1.18 23.19 6.65
N LYS A 115 -1.83 22.77 7.75
CA LYS A 115 -1.39 21.62 8.52
C LYS A 115 -1.46 20.32 7.72
N THR A 116 -2.47 20.14 6.86
CA THR A 116 -2.55 19.01 5.93
C THR A 116 -1.34 18.94 5.03
N GLN A 117 -0.95 20.05 4.41
CA GLN A 117 0.23 20.12 3.56
C GLN A 117 1.52 19.88 4.34
N GLU A 118 1.62 20.45 5.55
CA GLU A 118 2.78 20.24 6.43
C GLU A 118 2.98 18.75 6.72
N VAL A 119 1.95 18.04 7.22
CA VAL A 119 2.11 16.66 7.70
C VAL A 119 2.36 15.65 6.59
N VAL A 120 1.82 15.90 5.39
CA VAL A 120 2.10 15.09 4.20
C VAL A 120 3.49 15.40 3.63
N GLY A 121 3.77 16.67 3.34
CA GLY A 121 5.02 17.09 2.72
C GLY A 121 6.24 16.88 3.62
N TYR A 122 6.09 17.04 4.94
CA TYR A 122 7.15 16.69 5.90
C TYR A 122 7.61 15.24 5.74
N MET A 123 6.68 14.29 5.64
CA MET A 123 7.05 12.88 5.51
C MET A 123 7.69 12.57 4.17
N TYR A 124 7.22 13.16 3.07
CA TYR A 124 7.90 13.01 1.79
C TYR A 124 9.33 13.53 1.84
N ASN A 125 9.55 14.72 2.40
CA ASN A 125 10.90 15.28 2.55
C ASN A 125 11.79 14.41 3.46
N LYS A 126 11.21 13.85 4.53
CA LYS A 126 11.95 12.97 5.43
C LYS A 126 12.38 11.67 4.74
N LEU A 127 11.46 11.03 4.03
CA LEU A 127 11.75 9.80 3.28
C LEU A 127 12.78 10.06 2.17
N GLU A 128 12.63 11.14 1.43
CA GLU A 128 13.61 11.58 0.41
C GLU A 128 15.01 11.75 1.01
N GLY A 129 15.11 12.34 2.19
CA GLY A 129 16.40 12.56 2.88
C GLY A 129 17.07 11.25 3.32
N ILE A 130 16.34 10.15 3.52
CA ILE A 130 16.90 8.89 4.03
C ILE A 130 17.11 7.87 2.90
N ILE A 131 16.14 7.71 2.01
CA ILE A 131 16.14 6.66 0.97
C ILE A 131 16.10 7.22 -0.45
N GLY A 132 16.22 8.54 -0.62
CA GLY A 132 16.10 9.20 -1.91
C GLY A 132 14.72 8.95 -2.53
N ASN A 133 14.65 8.86 -3.83
CA ASN A 133 13.39 8.66 -4.58
C ASN A 133 12.83 7.23 -4.55
N LYS A 134 13.30 6.38 -3.63
CA LYS A 134 12.88 4.97 -3.53
C LYS A 134 11.58 4.76 -2.74
N TYR A 135 11.01 5.80 -2.15
CA TYR A 135 9.70 5.69 -1.47
C TYR A 135 8.55 5.76 -2.47
N SER A 136 7.44 5.15 -2.10
CA SER A 136 6.18 5.22 -2.87
C SER A 136 5.44 6.50 -2.53
N LYS A 137 5.03 7.27 -3.55
CA LYS A 137 4.22 8.49 -3.39
C LYS A 137 2.76 8.15 -3.08
N ILE A 138 2.57 7.34 -2.06
CA ILE A 138 1.27 6.81 -1.65
C ILE A 138 1.04 7.17 -0.18
N VAL A 139 -0.17 7.62 0.14
CA VAL A 139 -0.59 7.98 1.52
C VAL A 139 -1.61 6.98 2.02
N ALA A 140 -1.35 6.33 3.16
CA ALA A 140 -2.40 5.71 3.93
C ALA A 140 -3.03 6.77 4.84
N LEU A 141 -4.35 6.96 4.75
CA LEU A 141 -5.08 7.98 5.49
C LEU A 141 -5.24 7.54 6.96
N PRO A 142 -4.64 8.25 7.94
CA PRO A 142 -4.87 7.97 9.34
C PRO A 142 -6.37 7.98 9.69
N PHE A 143 -6.83 7.00 10.46
CA PHE A 143 -8.25 6.80 10.79
C PHE A 143 -9.16 6.58 9.56
N GLY A 144 -8.61 6.43 8.35
CA GLY A 144 -9.35 6.46 7.09
C GLY A 144 -9.97 7.81 6.75
N SER A 145 -9.56 8.87 7.45
CA SER A 145 -10.09 10.23 7.32
C SER A 145 -9.29 11.05 6.29
N PRO A 146 -9.95 11.93 5.53
CA PRO A 146 -11.39 12.16 5.51
C PRO A 146 -12.13 11.02 4.80
N TYR A 147 -13.34 10.73 5.24
CA TYR A 147 -14.16 9.64 4.68
C TYR A 147 -14.80 9.97 3.33
N ASN A 148 -14.57 11.18 2.84
CA ASN A 148 -15.16 11.67 1.59
C ASN A 148 -14.16 12.59 0.85
N LYS A 149 -14.02 12.38 -0.44
CA LYS A 149 -13.16 13.20 -1.33
C LYS A 149 -13.62 14.66 -1.47
N SER A 150 -14.89 14.96 -1.17
CA SER A 150 -15.39 16.34 -1.16
C SER A 150 -14.91 17.17 0.03
N HIS A 151 -14.24 16.56 1.02
CA HIS A 151 -13.65 17.28 2.14
C HIS A 151 -12.59 18.28 1.64
N SER A 152 -12.62 19.51 2.18
CA SER A 152 -11.77 20.62 1.72
C SER A 152 -10.26 20.33 1.75
N ASN A 153 -9.82 19.47 2.67
CA ASN A 153 -8.43 19.08 2.81
C ASN A 153 -7.99 18.01 1.81
N TYR A 154 -8.93 17.28 1.18
CA TYR A 154 -8.59 16.13 0.34
C TYR A 154 -7.64 16.50 -0.80
N LYS A 155 -7.89 17.60 -1.48
CA LYS A 155 -7.01 18.10 -2.55
C LYS A 155 -5.57 18.34 -2.11
N TYR A 156 -5.38 18.71 -0.84
CA TYR A 156 -4.05 18.95 -0.27
C TYR A 156 -3.35 17.68 0.21
N ILE A 157 -4.06 16.58 0.36
CA ILE A 157 -3.45 15.25 0.52
C ILE A 157 -2.84 14.80 -0.81
N ILE A 158 -3.53 15.09 -1.91
CA ILE A 158 -3.11 14.68 -3.25
C ILE A 158 -2.05 15.63 -3.82
N ASN A 159 -2.27 16.94 -3.74
CA ASN A 159 -1.34 17.94 -4.26
C ASN A 159 -1.14 19.05 -3.25
N GLY A 160 0.10 19.33 -2.90
CA GLY A 160 0.42 20.37 -1.95
C GLY A 160 1.87 20.81 -2.03
N SER A 161 2.28 21.62 -1.06
CA SER A 161 3.66 22.06 -0.92
C SER A 161 4.08 22.15 0.56
N TYR A 162 5.35 21.86 0.81
CA TYR A 162 5.96 21.99 2.13
C TYR A 162 7.36 22.59 1.99
N ASN A 163 7.65 23.65 2.75
CA ASN A 163 8.94 24.38 2.68
C ASN A 163 9.32 24.80 1.25
N GLY A 164 8.34 25.22 0.43
CA GLY A 164 8.56 25.63 -0.94
C GLY A 164 8.75 24.48 -1.96
N ILE A 165 8.68 23.21 -1.51
CA ILE A 165 8.79 22.03 -2.36
C ILE A 165 7.38 21.48 -2.59
N SER A 166 6.96 21.39 -3.85
CA SER A 166 5.68 20.78 -4.23
C SER A 166 5.77 19.26 -4.13
N TYR A 167 4.66 18.62 -3.75
CA TYR A 167 4.50 17.18 -3.80
C TYR A 167 3.22 16.79 -4.52
N GLU A 168 3.25 15.60 -5.08
CA GLU A 168 2.09 14.92 -5.67
C GLU A 168 1.99 13.52 -5.09
N THR A 169 0.82 13.18 -4.56
CA THR A 169 0.49 11.84 -4.08
C THR A 169 -0.16 11.06 -5.21
N GLU A 170 0.43 9.95 -5.60
CA GLU A 170 -0.03 9.11 -6.71
C GLU A 170 -1.30 8.31 -6.35
N ALA A 171 -1.38 7.86 -5.09
CA ALA A 171 -2.54 7.11 -4.59
C ALA A 171 -2.76 7.37 -3.10
N ALA A 172 -4.01 7.20 -2.64
CA ALA A 172 -4.35 7.31 -1.24
C ALA A 172 -5.26 6.15 -0.81
N LEU A 173 -4.96 5.56 0.35
CA LEU A 173 -5.70 4.44 0.90
C LEU A 173 -6.46 4.86 2.15
N ARG A 174 -7.74 4.56 2.16
CA ARG A 174 -8.55 4.68 3.39
C ARG A 174 -8.51 3.39 4.21
N VAL A 175 -8.91 3.46 5.45
CA VAL A 175 -9.35 2.27 6.20
C VAL A 175 -10.68 1.84 5.57
N GLY A 176 -10.75 0.60 5.13
CA GLY A 176 -11.95 0.03 4.55
C GLY A 176 -12.22 -1.34 5.17
N TRP A 177 -13.33 -1.90 4.82
CA TRP A 177 -13.79 -3.22 5.27
C TRP A 177 -14.29 -4.07 4.11
N GLU A 178 -14.05 -3.62 2.89
CA GLU A 178 -14.38 -4.34 1.67
C GLU A 178 -13.18 -4.36 0.72
N PRO A 179 -13.07 -5.40 -0.11
CA PRO A 179 -12.03 -5.48 -1.13
C PRO A 179 -12.11 -4.31 -2.12
N GLU A 180 -10.95 -3.93 -2.64
CA GLU A 180 -10.91 -2.98 -3.76
C GLU A 180 -11.27 -3.69 -5.07
N ILE A 181 -11.85 -2.93 -5.99
CA ILE A 181 -12.16 -3.40 -7.35
C ILE A 181 -10.90 -3.50 -8.20
N SER A 182 -10.98 -4.23 -9.31
CA SER A 182 -9.87 -4.29 -10.26
C SER A 182 -9.49 -2.90 -10.78
N PRO A 183 -8.19 -2.59 -10.96
CA PRO A 183 -7.77 -1.33 -11.57
C PRO A 183 -8.22 -1.18 -13.04
N PHE A 184 -8.69 -2.27 -13.64
CA PHE A 184 -9.29 -2.24 -14.98
C PHE A 184 -10.75 -1.81 -14.99
N ASN A 185 -11.39 -1.70 -13.82
CA ASN A 185 -12.76 -1.22 -13.71
C ASN A 185 -12.82 0.29 -13.95
N LYS A 186 -13.81 0.75 -14.70
CA LYS A 186 -14.03 2.19 -14.99
C LYS A 186 -14.26 3.07 -13.74
N ASP A 187 -14.73 2.45 -12.65
CA ASP A 187 -15.00 3.13 -11.39
C ASP A 187 -13.80 3.08 -10.43
N PHE A 188 -12.66 2.53 -10.87
CA PHE A 188 -11.44 2.48 -10.07
C PHE A 188 -10.88 3.88 -9.82
N ASP A 189 -10.67 4.19 -8.55
CA ASP A 189 -10.12 5.48 -8.11
C ASP A 189 -8.90 5.27 -7.22
N LYS A 190 -7.71 5.30 -7.82
CA LYS A 190 -6.46 5.12 -7.11
C LYS A 190 -6.21 6.14 -5.99
N THR A 191 -6.89 7.28 -6.05
CA THR A 191 -6.74 8.31 -5.02
C THR A 191 -7.64 8.06 -3.79
N PHE A 192 -8.49 7.03 -3.79
CA PHE A 192 -9.39 6.72 -2.67
C PHE A 192 -9.59 5.22 -2.49
N LEU A 193 -8.51 4.45 -2.47
CA LEU A 193 -8.52 3.00 -2.42
C LEU A 193 -9.09 2.47 -1.11
N LYS A 194 -9.84 1.40 -1.22
CA LYS A 194 -10.33 0.57 -0.11
C LYS A 194 -9.32 -0.51 0.23
N ARG A 195 -9.44 -1.11 1.39
CA ARG A 195 -8.69 -2.29 1.80
C ARG A 195 -9.37 -3.02 2.94
N CYS A 196 -9.17 -4.33 3.01
CA CYS A 196 -9.67 -5.17 4.09
C CYS A 196 -8.68 -5.21 5.25
N ARG A 197 -9.18 -5.39 6.45
CA ARG A 197 -8.33 -5.68 7.61
C ARG A 197 -7.98 -7.17 7.62
N ALA A 198 -6.71 -7.49 7.87
CA ALA A 198 -6.28 -8.83 8.22
C ALA A 198 -6.61 -9.08 9.70
N TYR A 199 -7.90 -9.25 10.00
CA TYR A 199 -8.46 -9.26 11.33
C TYR A 199 -9.33 -10.49 11.51
N ASP A 200 -9.03 -11.30 12.53
CA ASP A 200 -9.89 -12.40 12.96
C ASP A 200 -10.93 -11.85 13.95
N ASN A 201 -12.20 -11.96 13.58
CA ASN A 201 -13.33 -11.55 14.39
C ASN A 201 -14.35 -12.70 14.60
N ASN A 202 -13.90 -13.93 14.51
CA ASN A 202 -14.75 -15.13 14.66
C ASN A 202 -15.97 -15.15 13.70
N GLY A 203 -15.75 -14.74 12.44
CA GLY A 203 -16.76 -14.73 11.39
C GLY A 203 -17.80 -13.60 11.49
N LYS A 204 -17.54 -12.57 12.32
CA LYS A 204 -18.37 -11.35 12.43
C LYS A 204 -17.87 -10.28 11.48
N ASP A 205 -18.45 -9.07 11.57
CA ASP A 205 -18.14 -7.93 10.72
C ASP A 205 -16.63 -7.65 10.61
N PHE A 206 -16.16 -7.41 9.38
CA PHE A 206 -14.75 -7.14 9.03
C PHE A 206 -13.76 -8.29 9.27
N ASP A 207 -14.28 -9.51 9.42
CA ASP A 207 -13.48 -10.71 9.55
C ASP A 207 -12.79 -11.05 8.22
N ILE A 208 -11.52 -11.45 8.27
CA ILE A 208 -10.75 -11.77 7.06
C ILE A 208 -11.30 -13.00 6.33
N GLU A 209 -11.80 -14.01 7.05
CA GLU A 209 -12.39 -15.18 6.41
C GLU A 209 -13.68 -14.83 5.68
N MET A 210 -14.52 -13.95 6.26
CA MET A 210 -15.72 -13.45 5.59
C MET A 210 -15.35 -12.68 4.31
N THR A 211 -14.30 -11.85 4.36
CA THR A 211 -13.77 -11.15 3.19
C THR A 211 -13.30 -12.12 2.11
N LEU A 212 -12.55 -13.15 2.48
CA LEU A 212 -12.08 -14.18 1.53
C LEU A 212 -13.24 -14.95 0.88
N ARG A 213 -14.31 -15.24 1.62
CA ARG A 213 -15.53 -15.88 1.06
C ARG A 213 -16.26 -14.99 0.05
N ILE A 214 -16.27 -13.66 0.27
CA ILE A 214 -16.81 -12.69 -0.71
C ILE A 214 -15.94 -12.66 -1.95
N LEU A 215 -14.63 -12.59 -1.78
CA LEU A 215 -13.66 -12.58 -2.86
C LEU A 215 -13.67 -13.84 -3.71
N ASP A 216 -14.02 -15.00 -3.15
CA ASP A 216 -14.09 -16.27 -3.88
C ASP A 216 -14.99 -16.18 -5.12
N LYS A 217 -16.03 -15.35 -5.08
CA LYS A 217 -16.98 -15.14 -6.18
C LYS A 217 -16.65 -13.94 -7.08
N ASN A 218 -15.93 -12.94 -6.56
CA ASN A 218 -15.82 -11.63 -7.21
C ASN A 218 -14.37 -11.15 -7.37
N ARG A 219 -13.37 -11.99 -7.09
CA ARG A 219 -11.96 -11.59 -7.22
C ARG A 219 -11.55 -11.45 -8.68
N TYR A 220 -10.61 -10.56 -8.95
CA TYR A 220 -9.87 -10.57 -10.19
C TYR A 220 -9.04 -11.85 -10.30
N ILE A 221 -9.08 -12.50 -11.44
CA ILE A 221 -8.25 -13.67 -11.76
C ILE A 221 -7.41 -13.29 -12.96
N SER A 222 -6.08 -13.39 -12.84
CA SER A 222 -5.16 -13.09 -13.92
C SER A 222 -5.28 -14.10 -15.05
N ASP A 223 -5.25 -13.62 -16.28
CA ASP A 223 -5.12 -14.43 -17.48
C ASP A 223 -3.64 -14.76 -17.81
N GLY A 224 -2.70 -14.24 -17.00
CA GLY A 224 -1.27 -14.46 -17.15
C GLY A 224 -0.62 -13.65 -18.26
N ASN A 225 -1.35 -12.74 -18.90
CA ASN A 225 -0.86 -11.92 -20.00
C ASN A 225 -1.00 -10.42 -19.68
N ILE A 226 0.12 -9.72 -19.64
CA ILE A 226 0.15 -8.28 -19.30
C ILE A 226 -0.49 -7.38 -20.38
N ASP A 227 -0.69 -7.88 -21.57
CA ASP A 227 -1.22 -7.11 -22.70
C ASP A 227 -2.72 -7.28 -22.89
N THR A 228 -3.38 -8.15 -22.12
CA THR A 228 -4.80 -8.46 -22.27
C THR A 228 -5.61 -8.22 -21.00
N ILE A 229 -6.91 -8.05 -21.17
CA ILE A 229 -7.94 -8.10 -20.11
C ILE A 229 -9.00 -9.08 -20.59
N VAL A 230 -9.17 -10.19 -19.87
CA VAL A 230 -10.19 -11.19 -20.20
C VAL A 230 -11.41 -11.00 -19.31
N THR A 231 -12.58 -10.86 -19.91
CA THR A 231 -13.85 -10.75 -19.18
C THR A 231 -15.01 -11.33 -19.98
N SER A 232 -16.15 -11.61 -19.31
CA SER A 232 -17.36 -12.03 -20.00
C SER A 232 -18.00 -10.86 -20.75
N ASP A 233 -18.74 -11.17 -21.83
CA ASP A 233 -19.51 -10.17 -22.60
C ASP A 233 -20.37 -9.29 -21.70
N ASN A 234 -21.03 -9.86 -20.71
CA ASN A 234 -21.89 -9.15 -19.77
C ASN A 234 -21.15 -8.12 -18.91
N ASN A 235 -19.86 -8.30 -18.72
CA ASN A 235 -19.00 -7.43 -17.91
C ASN A 235 -18.16 -6.45 -18.74
N SER A 236 -18.23 -6.51 -20.08
CA SER A 236 -17.46 -5.62 -20.94
C SER A 236 -17.70 -4.12 -20.66
N GLY A 237 -18.92 -3.75 -20.30
CA GLY A 237 -19.31 -2.36 -20.00
C GLY A 237 -18.75 -1.79 -18.68
N ILE A 238 -18.12 -2.60 -17.83
CA ILE A 238 -17.47 -2.13 -16.61
C ILE A 238 -15.94 -1.96 -16.78
N VAL A 239 -15.38 -2.42 -17.88
CA VAL A 239 -13.95 -2.23 -18.18
C VAL A 239 -13.70 -0.80 -18.62
N ASN A 240 -12.62 -0.22 -18.10
CA ASN A 240 -12.18 1.13 -18.47
C ASN A 240 -11.63 1.15 -19.90
N SER A 241 -12.30 1.85 -20.80
CA SER A 241 -11.92 1.95 -22.22
C SER A 241 -10.61 2.71 -22.48
N ASN A 242 -10.04 3.37 -21.47
CA ASN A 242 -8.79 4.14 -21.60
C ASN A 242 -7.54 3.31 -21.24
N ILE A 243 -7.69 2.01 -20.96
CA ILE A 243 -6.57 1.13 -20.67
C ILE A 243 -5.98 0.63 -21.99
N ASP A 244 -4.66 0.79 -22.11
CA ASP A 244 -3.91 0.31 -23.29
C ASP A 244 -3.61 -1.19 -23.18
N LYS A 245 -4.66 -2.00 -23.24
CA LYS A 245 -4.63 -3.47 -23.24
C LYS A 245 -5.73 -3.99 -24.14
N GLU A 246 -5.50 -5.12 -24.78
CA GLU A 246 -6.50 -5.81 -25.59
C GLU A 246 -7.62 -6.40 -24.71
N LEU A 247 -8.87 -6.06 -25.01
CA LEU A 247 -10.02 -6.62 -24.31
C LEU A 247 -10.46 -7.92 -25.03
N VAL A 248 -10.37 -9.03 -24.34
CA VAL A 248 -10.80 -10.35 -24.81
C VAL A 248 -12.10 -10.74 -24.13
N LEU A 249 -13.15 -11.02 -24.89
CA LEU A 249 -14.48 -11.37 -24.41
C LEU A 249 -14.76 -12.86 -24.60
N TYR A 250 -15.52 -13.47 -23.65
CA TYR A 250 -15.97 -14.87 -23.69
C TYR A 250 -17.40 -15.05 -23.25
#